data_9a1bb82cf8c753ce0f8496acf985cae6
#
_entry.id   9a1bb82cf8c753ce0f8496acf985cae6
#
_cell.length_a   1.000
_cell.length_b   1.000
_cell.length_c   1.000
_cell.angle_alpha   90.00
_cell.angle_beta   90.00
_cell.angle_gamma   90.00
#
_symmetry.space_group_name_H-M   'P 1'
#
loop_
_entity.id
_entity.type
_entity.pdbx_description
1 polymer ?
#
loop_
_entity_poly.entity_id
_entity_poly.type
_entity_poly.pdbx_seq_one_letter_code
_entity_poly.pdbx_strand_id
1 'polypeptide(L)'
;MAEPRTSSLAPRPAERGKPAGALVYIGSGCPHCPAVVDGLTRLVKDGRLARLEVVNLSVVEPAPGDVARSVPWIRIGPFELVGSIPAGELADWAERAATGEGWAAYYAHLLEHRRLDEVERLVYERPATLIDLLDLLGDTGTPMALRIGIGALLEGLAGGPILAGAVPVLVQLTLSDLPQTRADACHYLGLAGDAQATPAVRRLLNDEQPDVREIAGETLALLGANRPDNGEP
;
A
#
# COMPACT_ATOMS: atom_id res chain seq x y z
N MET A 1 15.91 22.56 48.35
CA MET A 1 15.33 22.90 47.04
C MET A 1 16.07 22.07 46.01
N ALA A 2 15.47 21.00 45.53
CA ALA A 2 16.03 20.11 44.52
C ALA A 2 15.29 20.35 43.18
N GLU A 3 16.06 20.71 42.17
CA GLU A 3 15.55 20.95 40.80
C GLU A 3 15.12 19.63 40.16
N PRO A 4 13.99 19.59 39.41
CA PRO A 4 13.59 18.40 38.69
C PRO A 4 14.46 18.26 37.42
N ARG A 5 15.17 17.13 37.32
CA ARG A 5 15.87 16.70 36.08
C ARG A 5 14.84 16.40 35.01
N THR A 6 14.70 17.29 34.03
CA THR A 6 13.99 17.01 32.77
C THR A 6 14.78 15.94 32.00
N SER A 7 14.29 14.70 32.06
CA SER A 7 14.78 13.62 31.20
C SER A 7 14.35 13.92 29.77
N SER A 8 15.29 14.40 28.96
CA SER A 8 15.15 14.49 27.51
C SER A 8 15.14 13.06 26.95
N LEU A 9 13.94 12.54 26.67
CA LEU A 9 13.77 11.34 25.86
C LEU A 9 14.06 11.72 24.39
N ALA A 10 15.33 11.65 24.00
CA ALA A 10 15.65 11.59 22.59
C ALA A 10 14.99 10.34 22.00
N PRO A 11 14.35 10.41 20.82
CA PRO A 11 13.78 9.23 20.16
C PRO A 11 14.90 8.22 19.99
N ARG A 12 14.65 6.96 20.43
CA ARG A 12 15.56 5.86 20.15
C ARG A 12 15.74 5.76 18.63
N PRO A 13 16.97 5.57 18.13
CA PRO A 13 17.14 5.23 16.73
C PRO A 13 16.31 3.96 16.47
N ALA A 14 15.47 4.00 15.45
CA ALA A 14 14.68 2.84 15.01
C ALA A 14 15.66 1.65 14.90
N GLU A 15 15.32 0.53 15.55
CA GLU A 15 16.10 -0.70 15.43
C GLU A 15 16.14 -1.02 13.94
N ARG A 16 17.32 -0.92 13.35
CA ARG A 16 17.50 -1.27 11.94
C ARG A 16 17.13 -2.73 11.77
N GLY A 17 16.06 -2.98 11.03
CA GLY A 17 15.60 -4.32 10.70
C GLY A 17 16.75 -5.11 10.02
N LYS A 18 16.62 -6.42 9.96
CA LYS A 18 17.63 -7.29 9.32
C LYS A 18 17.69 -6.95 7.82
N PRO A 19 18.89 -6.65 7.26
CA PRO A 19 19.03 -6.36 5.83
C PRO A 19 18.46 -7.48 4.97
N ALA A 20 17.65 -7.10 3.97
CA ALA A 20 17.05 -8.03 3.03
C ALA A 20 18.07 -8.54 1.99
N GLY A 21 17.76 -9.64 1.31
CA GLY A 21 18.46 -10.07 0.10
C GLY A 21 17.89 -9.37 -1.14
N ALA A 22 18.70 -9.26 -2.18
CA ALA A 22 18.27 -8.82 -3.50
C ALA A 22 18.59 -9.87 -4.57
N LEU A 23 17.71 -9.96 -5.58
CA LEU A 23 17.90 -10.69 -6.82
C LEU A 23 17.72 -9.70 -7.98
N VAL A 24 18.60 -9.73 -8.98
CA VAL A 24 18.43 -8.95 -10.20
C VAL A 24 18.59 -9.82 -11.44
N TYR A 25 17.61 -9.78 -12.31
CA TYR A 25 17.68 -10.33 -13.64
C TYR A 25 18.20 -9.27 -14.62
N ILE A 26 19.22 -9.63 -15.37
CA ILE A 26 19.85 -8.79 -16.39
C ILE A 26 19.84 -9.47 -17.77
N GLY A 27 20.12 -8.71 -18.81
CA GLY A 27 20.33 -9.22 -20.17
C GLY A 27 21.65 -8.70 -20.76
N SER A 28 22.32 -9.50 -21.57
CA SER A 28 23.64 -9.16 -22.16
C SER A 28 23.63 -7.86 -22.96
N GLY A 29 22.50 -7.49 -23.57
CA GLY A 29 22.36 -6.25 -24.38
C GLY A 29 21.64 -5.11 -23.64
N CYS A 30 21.38 -5.23 -22.34
CA CYS A 30 20.63 -4.24 -21.59
C CYS A 30 21.49 -3.03 -21.19
N PRO A 31 21.21 -1.82 -21.68
CA PRO A 31 22.05 -0.65 -21.39
C PRO A 31 21.88 -0.11 -19.96
N HIS A 32 20.78 -0.45 -19.31
CA HIS A 32 20.43 0.02 -17.95
C HIS A 32 20.92 -0.92 -16.84
N CYS A 33 21.16 -2.18 -17.20
CA CYS A 33 21.52 -3.21 -16.22
C CYS A 33 22.82 -2.93 -15.45
N PRO A 34 23.90 -2.40 -16.04
CA PRO A 34 25.14 -2.12 -15.31
C PRO A 34 24.94 -1.14 -14.15
N ALA A 35 24.21 -0.04 -14.37
CA ALA A 35 23.97 0.98 -13.33
C ALA A 35 23.19 0.42 -12.14
N VAL A 36 22.19 -0.44 -12.40
CA VAL A 36 21.39 -1.10 -11.36
C VAL A 36 22.25 -2.08 -10.56
N VAL A 37 23.05 -2.93 -11.24
CA VAL A 37 23.94 -3.89 -10.57
C VAL A 37 24.98 -3.16 -9.71
N ASP A 38 25.56 -2.08 -10.21
CA ASP A 38 26.50 -1.25 -9.43
C ASP A 38 25.85 -0.65 -8.20
N GLY A 39 24.61 -0.13 -8.32
CA GLY A 39 23.83 0.39 -7.20
C GLY A 39 23.59 -0.66 -6.12
N LEU A 40 23.08 -1.82 -6.52
CA LEU A 40 22.82 -2.94 -5.59
C LEU A 40 24.12 -3.46 -4.94
N THR A 41 25.22 -3.53 -5.72
CA THR A 41 26.53 -3.96 -5.19
C THR A 41 27.04 -3.01 -4.11
N ARG A 42 26.84 -1.70 -4.28
CA ARG A 42 27.18 -0.72 -3.22
C ARG A 42 26.37 -0.95 -1.96
N LEU A 43 25.06 -1.20 -2.07
CA LEU A 43 24.20 -1.47 -0.91
C LEU A 43 24.64 -2.73 -0.14
N VAL A 44 25.15 -3.75 -0.82
CA VAL A 44 25.75 -4.92 -0.15
C VAL A 44 27.03 -4.53 0.58
N LYS A 45 27.94 -3.77 -0.06
CA LYS A 45 29.19 -3.30 0.56
C LYS A 45 28.94 -2.42 1.79
N ASP A 46 27.86 -1.60 1.74
CA ASP A 46 27.47 -0.70 2.82
C ASP A 46 26.65 -1.40 3.93
N GLY A 47 26.41 -2.72 3.80
CA GLY A 47 25.65 -3.53 4.75
C GLY A 47 24.14 -3.22 4.77
N ARG A 48 23.60 -2.54 3.77
CA ARG A 48 22.18 -2.24 3.61
C ARG A 48 21.40 -3.38 2.95
N LEU A 49 22.09 -4.25 2.22
CA LEU A 49 21.60 -5.53 1.71
C LEU A 49 22.46 -6.65 2.25
N ALA A 50 21.85 -7.78 2.61
CA ALA A 50 22.56 -8.96 3.12
C ALA A 50 23.29 -9.74 2.01
N ARG A 51 22.71 -9.74 0.81
CA ARG A 51 23.25 -10.47 -0.36
C ARG A 51 22.68 -9.89 -1.65
N LEU A 52 23.37 -10.11 -2.75
CA LEU A 52 22.92 -9.84 -4.10
C LEU A 52 23.13 -11.08 -4.96
N GLU A 53 22.11 -11.52 -5.65
CA GLU A 53 22.17 -12.53 -6.68
C GLU A 53 21.94 -11.85 -8.04
N VAL A 54 22.82 -12.11 -9.02
CA VAL A 54 22.73 -11.53 -10.36
C VAL A 54 22.61 -12.69 -11.35
N VAL A 55 21.52 -12.70 -12.12
CA VAL A 55 21.21 -13.76 -13.08
C VAL A 55 21.02 -13.17 -14.46
N ASN A 56 21.71 -13.71 -15.47
CA ASN A 56 21.62 -13.26 -16.85
C ASN A 56 20.62 -14.09 -17.63
N LEU A 57 19.46 -13.50 -17.96
CA LEU A 57 18.39 -14.15 -18.74
C LEU A 57 18.73 -14.40 -20.20
N SER A 58 19.86 -13.87 -20.71
CA SER A 58 20.37 -14.26 -22.03
C SER A 58 21.00 -15.66 -22.04
N VAL A 59 21.21 -16.24 -20.86
CA VAL A 59 21.91 -17.55 -20.68
C VAL A 59 21.06 -18.54 -19.88
N VAL A 60 20.25 -18.05 -18.92
CA VAL A 60 19.47 -18.88 -17.98
C VAL A 60 18.04 -18.38 -17.95
N GLU A 61 17.07 -19.28 -17.89
CA GLU A 61 15.66 -18.91 -17.66
C GLU A 61 15.43 -18.39 -16.23
N PRO A 62 14.43 -17.53 -16.02
CA PRO A 62 14.05 -17.07 -14.68
C PRO A 62 13.62 -18.24 -13.81
N ALA A 63 13.78 -18.11 -12.49
CA ALA A 63 13.33 -19.13 -11.54
C ALA A 63 11.80 -19.32 -11.65
N PRO A 64 11.29 -20.54 -11.41
CA PRO A 64 9.85 -20.81 -11.39
C PRO A 64 9.13 -19.86 -10.41
N GLY A 65 8.11 -19.17 -10.90
CA GLY A 65 7.34 -18.19 -10.12
C GLY A 65 7.81 -16.74 -10.29
N ASP A 66 9.00 -16.48 -10.83
CA ASP A 66 9.45 -15.12 -11.14
C ASP A 66 8.89 -14.67 -12.51
N VAL A 67 8.23 -13.49 -12.53
CA VAL A 67 7.59 -12.94 -13.74
C VAL A 67 8.48 -11.85 -14.36
N ALA A 68 9.73 -12.18 -14.66
CA ALA A 68 10.68 -11.25 -15.29
C ALA A 68 10.43 -11.15 -16.80
N ARG A 69 9.53 -10.26 -17.23
CA ARG A 69 9.21 -10.00 -18.67
C ARG A 69 10.14 -9.00 -19.34
N SER A 70 10.90 -8.25 -18.56
CA SER A 70 11.86 -7.25 -19.05
C SER A 70 13.02 -7.12 -18.07
N VAL A 71 14.15 -6.57 -18.54
CA VAL A 71 15.36 -6.38 -17.73
C VAL A 71 15.78 -4.90 -17.74
N PRO A 72 16.35 -4.38 -16.63
CA PRO A 72 16.56 -5.06 -15.35
C PRO A 72 15.23 -5.32 -14.63
N TRP A 73 15.08 -6.52 -14.05
CA TRP A 73 14.05 -6.84 -13.10
C TRP A 73 14.71 -7.12 -11.76
N ILE A 74 14.19 -6.54 -10.70
CA ILE A 74 14.85 -6.49 -9.40
C ILE A 74 13.85 -6.95 -8.33
N ARG A 75 14.27 -7.83 -7.43
CA ARG A 75 13.53 -8.15 -6.22
C ARG A 75 14.37 -7.80 -5.00
N ILE A 76 13.85 -6.94 -4.12
CA ILE A 76 14.46 -6.56 -2.85
C ILE A 76 13.48 -6.95 -1.73
N GLY A 77 13.79 -8.00 -0.98
CA GLY A 77 12.84 -8.58 -0.04
C GLY A 77 11.54 -8.98 -0.73
N PRO A 78 10.38 -8.42 -0.33
CA PRO A 78 9.09 -8.71 -0.96
C PRO A 78 8.77 -7.83 -2.18
N PHE A 79 9.57 -6.83 -2.49
CA PHE A 79 9.27 -5.81 -3.51
C PHE A 79 9.90 -6.13 -4.85
N GLU A 80 9.09 -6.09 -5.92
CA GLU A 80 9.49 -6.35 -7.30
C GLU A 80 9.44 -5.06 -8.13
N LEU A 81 10.60 -4.68 -8.66
CA LEU A 81 10.79 -3.43 -9.41
C LEU A 81 11.27 -3.75 -10.82
N VAL A 82 10.91 -2.92 -11.78
CA VAL A 82 11.26 -3.12 -13.19
C VAL A 82 11.84 -1.84 -13.78
N GLY A 83 12.91 -1.99 -14.54
CA GLY A 83 13.49 -0.88 -15.26
C GLY A 83 14.71 -0.26 -14.58
N SER A 84 15.11 0.91 -15.08
CA SER A 84 16.29 1.64 -14.59
C SER A 84 15.96 2.39 -13.30
N ILE A 85 16.12 1.72 -12.17
CA ILE A 85 15.88 2.30 -10.85
C ILE A 85 17.14 3.04 -10.38
N PRO A 86 17.04 4.33 -10.01
CA PRO A 86 18.16 5.10 -9.49
C PRO A 86 18.73 4.53 -8.19
N ALA A 87 20.04 4.71 -7.94
CA ALA A 87 20.69 4.17 -6.76
C ALA A 87 20.09 4.65 -5.43
N GLY A 88 19.60 5.90 -5.37
CA GLY A 88 18.88 6.43 -4.19
C GLY A 88 17.60 5.65 -3.93
N GLU A 89 16.80 5.43 -4.97
CA GLU A 89 15.55 4.68 -4.87
C GLU A 89 15.78 3.21 -4.51
N LEU A 90 16.82 2.56 -5.08
CA LEU A 90 17.23 1.22 -4.66
C LEU A 90 17.58 1.17 -3.16
N ALA A 91 18.19 2.22 -2.65
CA ALA A 91 18.53 2.35 -1.24
C ALA A 91 17.27 2.49 -0.36
N ASP A 92 16.28 3.24 -0.79
CA ASP A 92 15.00 3.41 -0.10
C ASP A 92 14.22 2.07 -0.06
N TRP A 93 14.20 1.34 -1.17
CA TRP A 93 13.58 0.00 -1.21
C TRP A 93 14.30 -1.01 -0.32
N ALA A 94 15.62 -0.95 -0.23
CA ALA A 94 16.39 -1.79 0.68
C ALA A 94 16.06 -1.50 2.16
N GLU A 95 15.85 -0.24 2.53
CA GLU A 95 15.45 0.17 3.87
C GLU A 95 14.03 -0.29 4.19
N ARG A 96 13.06 -0.05 3.29
CA ARG A 96 11.68 -0.55 3.45
C ARG A 96 11.63 -2.07 3.60
N ALA A 97 12.42 -2.80 2.82
CA ALA A 97 12.49 -4.24 2.92
C ALA A 97 13.09 -4.72 4.26
N ALA A 98 14.01 -3.95 4.83
CA ALA A 98 14.63 -4.29 6.11
C ALA A 98 13.73 -4.01 7.31
N THR A 99 12.90 -2.95 7.25
CA THR A 99 11.94 -2.60 8.31
C THR A 99 10.65 -3.41 8.25
N GLY A 100 10.32 -3.98 7.08
CA GLY A 100 9.02 -4.60 6.81
C GLY A 100 7.90 -3.57 6.54
N GLU A 101 8.25 -2.29 6.55
CA GLU A 101 7.39 -1.16 6.25
C GLU A 101 7.60 -0.74 4.78
N GLY A 102 6.54 -0.44 4.06
CA GLY A 102 6.72 0.02 2.68
C GLY A 102 5.65 -0.47 1.72
N TRP A 103 4.65 -1.17 2.23
CA TRP A 103 3.54 -1.65 1.39
C TRP A 103 2.76 -0.49 0.77
N ALA A 104 2.49 0.59 1.51
CA ALA A 104 1.87 1.80 0.96
C ALA A 104 2.67 2.36 -0.24
N ALA A 105 3.99 2.54 -0.06
CA ALA A 105 4.86 3.03 -1.12
C ALA A 105 4.96 2.05 -2.31
N TYR A 106 4.92 0.75 -2.04
CA TYR A 106 4.96 -0.26 -3.09
C TYR A 106 3.67 -0.30 -3.90
N TYR A 107 2.52 -0.23 -3.25
CA TYR A 107 1.24 -0.12 -3.93
C TYR A 107 1.13 1.18 -4.73
N ALA A 108 1.59 2.30 -4.17
CA ALA A 108 1.68 3.57 -4.92
C ALA A 108 2.53 3.40 -6.18
N HIS A 109 3.73 2.82 -6.05
CA HIS A 109 4.61 2.53 -7.19
C HIS A 109 3.92 1.64 -8.25
N LEU A 110 3.25 0.57 -7.84
CA LEU A 110 2.53 -0.32 -8.77
C LEU A 110 1.38 0.41 -9.48
N LEU A 111 0.57 1.17 -8.76
CA LEU A 111 -0.56 1.92 -9.33
C LEU A 111 -0.10 3.02 -10.30
N GLU A 112 0.97 3.74 -9.98
CA GLU A 112 1.60 4.72 -10.87
C GLU A 112 2.08 4.09 -12.19
N HIS A 113 2.52 2.82 -12.14
CA HIS A 113 2.93 2.04 -13.30
C HIS A 113 1.79 1.22 -13.92
N ARG A 114 0.52 1.50 -13.55
CA ARG A 114 -0.69 0.84 -14.06
C ARG A 114 -0.72 -0.69 -13.86
N ARG A 115 -0.15 -1.16 -12.75
CA ARG A 115 -0.09 -2.58 -12.38
C ARG A 115 -1.16 -2.93 -11.33
N LEU A 116 -2.42 -2.52 -11.59
CA LEU A 116 -3.54 -2.75 -10.67
C LEU A 116 -3.76 -4.24 -10.40
N ASP A 117 -3.66 -5.07 -11.43
CA ASP A 117 -3.78 -6.54 -11.34
C ASP A 117 -2.80 -7.16 -10.34
N GLU A 118 -1.62 -6.57 -10.23
CA GLU A 118 -0.62 -7.01 -9.27
C GLU A 118 -0.92 -6.54 -7.85
N VAL A 119 -1.44 -5.34 -7.70
CA VAL A 119 -1.93 -4.85 -6.40
C VAL A 119 -3.07 -5.74 -5.89
N GLU A 120 -4.04 -6.07 -6.76
CA GLU A 120 -5.11 -7.00 -6.43
C GLU A 120 -4.57 -8.35 -5.96
N ARG A 121 -3.68 -8.97 -6.73
CA ARG A 121 -3.06 -10.24 -6.36
C ARG A 121 -2.38 -10.17 -5.00
N LEU A 122 -1.58 -9.13 -4.75
CA LEU A 122 -0.85 -8.94 -3.49
C LEU A 122 -1.80 -8.74 -2.31
N VAL A 123 -2.89 -8.01 -2.49
CA VAL A 123 -3.91 -7.81 -1.45
C VAL A 123 -4.64 -9.12 -1.14
N TYR A 124 -4.93 -9.95 -2.14
CA TYR A 124 -5.48 -11.28 -1.91
C TYR A 124 -4.51 -12.22 -1.18
N GLU A 125 -3.20 -12.16 -1.51
CA GLU A 125 -2.17 -12.95 -0.83
C GLU A 125 -1.88 -12.44 0.59
N ARG A 126 -2.05 -11.15 0.84
CA ARG A 126 -1.68 -10.43 2.07
C ARG A 126 -2.76 -9.43 2.50
N PRO A 127 -3.96 -9.87 2.89
CA PRO A 127 -5.09 -8.95 3.16
C PRO A 127 -4.78 -7.86 4.19
N ALA A 128 -3.89 -8.14 5.15
CA ALA A 128 -3.52 -7.18 6.17
C ALA A 128 -2.84 -5.91 5.61
N THR A 129 -2.21 -6.00 4.43
CA THR A 129 -1.52 -4.86 3.80
C THR A 129 -2.49 -3.88 3.12
N LEU A 130 -3.79 -4.20 3.02
CA LEU A 130 -4.80 -3.26 2.56
C LEU A 130 -4.86 -2.00 3.44
N ILE A 131 -4.57 -2.14 4.74
CA ILE A 131 -4.55 -1.02 5.68
C ILE A 131 -3.50 0.02 5.26
N ASP A 132 -2.30 -0.43 4.88
CA ASP A 132 -1.22 0.46 4.43
C ASP A 132 -1.64 1.26 3.18
N LEU A 133 -2.45 0.66 2.30
CA LEU A 133 -2.99 1.35 1.13
C LEU A 133 -4.06 2.39 1.50
N LEU A 134 -4.92 2.07 2.49
CA LEU A 134 -5.96 2.98 2.95
C LEU A 134 -5.38 4.22 3.67
N ASP A 135 -4.20 4.09 4.30
CA ASP A 135 -3.51 5.23 4.92
C ASP A 135 -3.18 6.33 3.89
N LEU A 136 -2.95 5.96 2.62
CA LEU A 136 -2.74 6.91 1.54
C LEU A 136 -3.97 7.79 1.27
N LEU A 137 -5.19 7.34 1.57
CA LEU A 137 -6.40 8.18 1.43
C LEU A 137 -6.43 9.31 2.47
N GLY A 138 -5.82 9.11 3.63
CA GLY A 138 -5.71 10.11 4.69
C GLY A 138 -4.61 11.16 4.44
N ASP A 139 -3.70 10.92 3.50
CA ASP A 139 -2.59 11.85 3.19
C ASP A 139 -3.02 12.90 2.17
N THR A 140 -2.81 14.19 2.54
CA THR A 140 -3.07 15.34 1.65
C THR A 140 -2.19 15.36 0.40
N GLY A 141 -1.02 14.73 0.47
CA GLY A 141 -0.06 14.64 -0.63
C GLY A 141 -0.40 13.57 -1.66
N THR A 142 -1.38 12.70 -1.40
CA THR A 142 -1.72 11.60 -2.32
C THR A 142 -2.32 12.14 -3.63
N PRO A 143 -1.66 11.89 -4.78
CA PRO A 143 -2.13 12.36 -6.08
C PRO A 143 -3.52 11.78 -6.42
N MET A 144 -4.34 12.54 -7.16
CA MET A 144 -5.67 12.11 -7.60
C MET A 144 -5.62 10.80 -8.41
N ALA A 145 -4.62 10.64 -9.27
CA ALA A 145 -4.48 9.41 -10.05
C ALA A 145 -4.29 8.17 -9.16
N LEU A 146 -3.58 8.32 -8.04
CA LEU A 146 -3.39 7.24 -7.07
C LEU A 146 -4.69 6.96 -6.31
N ARG A 147 -5.44 7.99 -5.89
CA ARG A 147 -6.76 7.83 -5.28
C ARG A 147 -7.73 7.07 -6.19
N ILE A 148 -7.74 7.38 -7.51
CA ILE A 148 -8.54 6.65 -8.50
C ILE A 148 -8.10 5.18 -8.58
N GLY A 149 -6.82 4.89 -8.56
CA GLY A 149 -6.30 3.51 -8.56
C GLY A 149 -6.72 2.74 -7.31
N ILE A 150 -6.66 3.38 -6.14
CA ILE A 150 -7.16 2.81 -4.87
C ILE A 150 -8.66 2.53 -4.96
N GLY A 151 -9.44 3.49 -5.50
CA GLY A 151 -10.88 3.32 -5.71
C GLY A 151 -11.21 2.11 -6.56
N ALA A 152 -10.55 1.97 -7.71
CA ALA A 152 -10.75 0.84 -8.61
C ALA A 152 -10.45 -0.51 -7.94
N LEU A 153 -9.40 -0.58 -7.09
CA LEU A 153 -9.10 -1.77 -6.29
C LEU A 153 -10.24 -2.08 -5.31
N LEU A 154 -10.69 -1.08 -4.54
CA LEU A 154 -11.71 -1.27 -3.50
C LEU A 154 -13.08 -1.63 -4.09
N GLU A 155 -13.42 -1.10 -5.27
CA GLU A 155 -14.58 -1.50 -6.05
C GLU A 155 -14.49 -2.98 -6.46
N GLY A 156 -13.32 -3.45 -6.89
CA GLY A 156 -13.05 -4.86 -7.19
C GLY A 156 -13.19 -5.80 -5.98
N LEU A 157 -12.99 -5.27 -4.76
CA LEU A 157 -13.13 -6.01 -3.50
C LEU A 157 -14.53 -5.91 -2.87
N ALA A 158 -15.49 -5.23 -3.53
CA ALA A 158 -16.83 -4.96 -3.00
C ALA A 158 -17.55 -6.23 -2.54
N GLY A 159 -18.18 -6.19 -1.38
CA GLY A 159 -18.91 -7.31 -0.77
C GLY A 159 -18.02 -8.50 -0.34
N GLY A 160 -16.70 -8.41 -0.54
CA GLY A 160 -15.75 -9.45 -0.17
C GLY A 160 -15.22 -9.36 1.26
N PRO A 161 -14.69 -10.46 1.81
CA PRO A 161 -14.20 -10.51 3.19
C PRO A 161 -12.98 -9.60 3.43
N ILE A 162 -12.20 -9.31 2.40
CA ILE A 162 -11.01 -8.44 2.51
C ILE A 162 -11.44 -7.01 2.82
N LEU A 163 -12.42 -6.48 2.06
CA LEU A 163 -12.93 -5.14 2.29
C LEU A 163 -13.73 -5.06 3.60
N ALA A 164 -14.48 -6.11 3.96
CA ALA A 164 -15.14 -6.20 5.25
C ALA A 164 -14.15 -6.10 6.44
N GLY A 165 -12.96 -6.73 6.30
CA GLY A 165 -11.89 -6.63 7.29
C GLY A 165 -11.30 -5.21 7.44
N ALA A 166 -11.46 -4.34 6.44
CA ALA A 166 -10.99 -2.97 6.45
C ALA A 166 -12.00 -1.96 7.07
N VAL A 167 -13.23 -2.39 7.35
CA VAL A 167 -14.29 -1.51 7.90
C VAL A 167 -13.84 -0.69 9.12
N PRO A 168 -13.11 -1.22 10.11
CA PRO A 168 -12.66 -0.41 11.25
C PRO A 168 -11.77 0.78 10.82
N VAL A 169 -10.89 0.59 9.84
CA VAL A 169 -10.02 1.67 9.32
C VAL A 169 -10.82 2.67 8.51
N LEU A 170 -11.73 2.20 7.65
CA LEU A 170 -12.63 3.08 6.90
C LEU A 170 -13.49 3.93 7.84
N VAL A 171 -13.98 3.37 8.96
CA VAL A 171 -14.70 4.13 9.99
C VAL A 171 -13.83 5.24 10.58
N GLN A 172 -12.54 5.01 10.82
CA GLN A 172 -11.64 6.07 11.29
C GLN A 172 -11.43 7.14 10.21
N LEU A 173 -11.31 6.77 8.94
CA LEU A 173 -11.17 7.72 7.84
C LEU A 173 -12.39 8.63 7.66
N THR A 174 -13.59 8.23 8.12
CA THR A 174 -14.78 9.12 8.16
C THR A 174 -14.62 10.30 9.13
N LEU A 175 -13.59 10.32 9.96
CA LEU A 175 -13.27 11.39 10.90
C LEU A 175 -12.14 12.30 10.40
N SER A 176 -11.64 12.08 9.19
CA SER A 176 -10.56 12.89 8.59
C SER A 176 -10.93 14.36 8.49
N ASP A 177 -9.96 15.24 8.65
CA ASP A 177 -10.11 16.67 8.38
C ASP A 177 -10.37 16.96 6.88
N LEU A 178 -9.98 16.02 5.99
CA LEU A 178 -10.14 16.14 4.55
C LEU A 178 -11.54 15.66 4.13
N PRO A 179 -12.38 16.55 3.55
CA PRO A 179 -13.71 16.18 3.09
C PRO A 179 -13.69 15.04 2.06
N GLN A 180 -12.74 15.07 1.14
CA GLN A 180 -12.57 14.02 0.14
C GLN A 180 -12.34 12.65 0.79
N THR A 181 -11.49 12.58 1.81
CA THR A 181 -11.22 11.33 2.53
C THR A 181 -12.46 10.83 3.27
N ARG A 182 -13.27 11.73 3.86
CA ARG A 182 -14.53 11.34 4.51
C ARG A 182 -15.53 10.80 3.49
N ALA A 183 -15.62 11.42 2.32
CA ALA A 183 -16.49 10.99 1.22
C ALA A 183 -16.06 9.61 0.68
N ASP A 184 -14.77 9.44 0.36
CA ASP A 184 -14.20 8.19 -0.12
C ASP A 184 -14.44 7.05 0.89
N ALA A 185 -14.12 7.29 2.16
CA ALA A 185 -14.34 6.31 3.23
C ALA A 185 -15.82 5.92 3.37
N CYS A 186 -16.72 6.91 3.29
CA CYS A 186 -18.16 6.67 3.34
C CYS A 186 -18.62 5.77 2.19
N HIS A 187 -18.19 6.06 0.97
CA HIS A 187 -18.49 5.26 -0.21
C HIS A 187 -17.99 3.81 -0.06
N TYR A 188 -16.75 3.62 0.38
CA TYR A 188 -16.16 2.27 0.56
C TYR A 188 -16.83 1.47 1.70
N LEU A 189 -17.35 2.13 2.74
CA LEU A 189 -18.19 1.48 3.74
C LEU A 189 -19.49 0.94 3.13
N GLY A 190 -20.07 1.64 2.15
CA GLY A 190 -21.21 1.14 1.37
C GLY A 190 -20.85 -0.10 0.56
N LEU A 191 -19.68 -0.11 -0.10
CA LEU A 191 -19.19 -1.25 -0.87
C LEU A 191 -18.86 -2.46 0.03
N ALA A 192 -18.39 -2.22 1.25
CA ALA A 192 -18.15 -3.29 2.24
C ALA A 192 -19.45 -3.96 2.68
N GLY A 193 -20.58 -3.24 2.68
CA GLY A 193 -21.91 -3.77 3.00
C GLY A 193 -22.10 -4.16 4.46
N ASP A 194 -21.19 -3.79 5.36
CA ASP A 194 -21.25 -4.16 6.78
C ASP A 194 -22.15 -3.20 7.57
N ALA A 195 -23.22 -3.72 8.13
CA ALA A 195 -24.17 -2.95 8.95
C ALA A 195 -23.53 -2.25 10.15
N GLN A 196 -22.37 -2.72 10.65
CA GLN A 196 -21.62 -2.09 11.74
C GLN A 196 -21.12 -0.68 11.35
N ALA A 197 -20.99 -0.39 10.06
CA ALA A 197 -20.63 0.94 9.57
C ALA A 197 -21.75 1.98 9.72
N THR A 198 -23.01 1.56 9.85
CA THR A 198 -24.20 2.44 9.88
C THR A 198 -24.08 3.63 10.85
N PRO A 199 -23.58 3.51 12.10
CA PRO A 199 -23.45 4.66 12.99
C PRO A 199 -22.43 5.70 12.48
N ALA A 200 -21.34 5.27 11.84
CA ALA A 200 -20.33 6.16 11.29
C ALA A 200 -20.88 6.93 10.08
N VAL A 201 -21.55 6.23 9.16
CA VAL A 201 -22.18 6.83 7.99
C VAL A 201 -23.30 7.81 8.37
N ARG A 202 -24.14 7.49 9.38
CA ARG A 202 -25.18 8.41 9.88
C ARG A 202 -24.63 9.74 10.38
N ARG A 203 -23.46 9.77 10.99
CA ARG A 203 -22.83 11.05 11.42
C ARG A 203 -22.57 11.96 10.24
N LEU A 204 -22.18 11.40 9.10
CA LEU A 204 -21.87 12.15 7.89
C LEU A 204 -23.08 12.78 7.22
N LEU A 205 -24.31 12.42 7.58
CA LEU A 205 -25.52 13.16 7.13
C LEU A 205 -25.54 14.61 7.61
N ASN A 206 -24.80 14.94 8.65
CA ASN A 206 -24.65 16.29 9.18
C ASN A 206 -23.26 16.88 8.88
N ASP A 207 -22.54 16.34 7.90
CA ASP A 207 -21.24 16.88 7.50
C ASP A 207 -21.38 18.31 6.98
N GLU A 208 -20.36 19.13 7.19
CA GLU A 208 -20.33 20.51 6.70
C GLU A 208 -20.34 20.58 5.16
N GLN A 209 -19.78 19.55 4.48
CA GLN A 209 -19.70 19.49 3.02
C GLN A 209 -20.92 18.80 2.42
N PRO A 210 -21.60 19.45 1.41
CA PRO A 210 -22.79 18.89 0.77
C PRO A 210 -22.55 17.51 0.13
N ASP A 211 -21.42 17.35 -0.57
CA ASP A 211 -21.08 16.13 -1.28
C ASP A 211 -20.92 14.93 -0.32
N VAL A 212 -20.34 15.17 0.87
CA VAL A 212 -20.21 14.14 1.90
C VAL A 212 -21.58 13.71 2.42
N ARG A 213 -22.51 14.67 2.62
CA ARG A 213 -23.89 14.36 3.05
C ARG A 213 -24.64 13.54 2.02
N GLU A 214 -24.48 13.88 0.73
CA GLU A 214 -25.11 13.15 -0.38
C GLU A 214 -24.63 11.69 -0.41
N ILE A 215 -23.33 11.47 -0.41
CA ILE A 215 -22.71 10.13 -0.38
C ILE A 215 -23.17 9.35 0.88
N ALA A 216 -23.29 10.01 2.02
CA ALA A 216 -23.76 9.36 3.24
C ALA A 216 -25.22 8.89 3.11
N GLY A 217 -26.09 9.66 2.45
CA GLY A 217 -27.47 9.27 2.14
C GLY A 217 -27.54 8.03 1.25
N GLU A 218 -26.77 8.03 0.16
CA GLU A 218 -26.67 6.89 -0.77
C GLU A 218 -26.12 5.65 -0.09
N THR A 219 -25.06 5.80 0.68
CA THR A 219 -24.43 4.69 1.42
C THR A 219 -25.38 4.07 2.44
N LEU A 220 -26.18 4.88 3.15
CA LEU A 220 -27.19 4.36 4.07
C LEU A 220 -28.29 3.55 3.37
N ALA A 221 -28.68 3.98 2.17
CA ALA A 221 -29.65 3.23 1.37
C ALA A 221 -29.09 1.86 0.98
N LEU A 222 -27.80 1.79 0.58
CA LEU A 222 -27.12 0.53 0.26
C LEU A 222 -27.01 -0.39 1.50
N LEU A 223 -26.60 0.13 2.65
CA LEU A 223 -26.47 -0.64 3.90
C LEU A 223 -27.86 -1.11 4.41
N GLY A 224 -28.92 -0.34 4.16
CA GLY A 224 -30.28 -0.74 4.49
C GLY A 224 -30.81 -1.86 3.59
N ALA A 225 -30.46 -1.83 2.28
CA ALA A 225 -30.86 -2.84 1.32
C ALA A 225 -30.16 -4.21 1.56
N ASN A 226 -28.91 -4.17 2.10
CA ASN A 226 -28.14 -5.38 2.42
C ASN A 226 -28.48 -5.98 3.80
N ARG A 227 -29.44 -5.42 4.52
CA ARG A 227 -29.87 -6.01 5.79
C ARG A 227 -30.63 -7.31 5.49
N PRO A 228 -30.20 -8.47 6.05
CA PRO A 228 -31.01 -9.68 5.94
C PRO A 228 -32.39 -9.39 6.50
N ASP A 229 -33.40 -9.73 5.73
CA ASP A 229 -34.81 -9.61 6.15
C ASP A 229 -34.99 -10.56 7.34
N ASN A 230 -34.74 -10.07 8.54
CA ASN A 230 -35.09 -10.77 9.76
C ASN A 230 -36.61 -10.71 9.84
N GLY A 231 -37.24 -11.60 9.05
CA GLY A 231 -38.67 -11.83 9.13
C GLY A 231 -39.03 -12.05 10.59
N GLU A 232 -39.63 -11.02 11.18
CA GLU A 232 -40.41 -11.20 12.40
C GLU A 232 -41.64 -12.04 12.05
N PRO A 233 -41.93 -13.05 12.87
CA PRO A 233 -43.11 -13.89 12.68
C PRO A 233 -44.43 -13.15 12.90
#